data_e5b7e660319eed44ca1ffb8abfcf4a52
#
_entry.id   e5b7e660319eed44ca1ffb8abfcf4a52
#
_cell.length_a   1.000
_cell.length_b   1.000
_cell.length_c   1.000
_cell.angle_alpha   90.00
_cell.angle_beta   90.00
_cell.angle_gamma   90.00
#
_symmetry.space_group_name_H-M   'P 1'
#
loop_
_entity.id
_entity.type
_entity.pdbx_description
1 polymer ?
#
loop_
_entity_poly.entity_id
_entity_poly.type
_entity_poly.pdbx_seq_one_letter_code
_entity_poly.pdbx_strand_id
1 'polypeptide(L)'
;MQYFDSFPKIIYTNNSGVPKITTNIMARASMLPSILKNPVVYYQYDLQEDDTPEIVAHKYYGSSYRYWIVLFANQLLDPQWDWPLNSKVFYRYIQSKYPNIETTSEIHHYEKIITQFDVNTQTETIQKIKIDEADYILLLETSGTIETPTGPVKISITKRPVSIYDYELSLNEAKRTINILNKRYVDQLETEFQNLMAV
;
A
#
# COMPACT_ATOMS: atom_id res chain seq x y z
N MET A 1 6.53 16.03 -16.93
CA MET A 1 6.87 17.17 -16.05
C MET A 1 7.67 16.70 -14.86
N GLN A 2 8.69 17.42 -14.42
CA GLN A 2 9.38 17.15 -13.15
C GLN A 2 8.57 17.77 -12.00
N TYR A 3 8.45 17.05 -10.88
CA TYR A 3 7.58 17.44 -9.76
C TYR A 3 7.88 18.85 -9.21
N PHE A 4 9.14 19.14 -8.95
CA PHE A 4 9.53 20.41 -8.32
C PHE A 4 9.62 21.61 -9.26
N ASP A 5 9.50 21.43 -10.59
CA ASP A 5 9.58 22.53 -11.54
C ASP A 5 8.43 23.55 -11.38
N SER A 6 7.26 23.05 -10.96
CA SER A 6 6.04 23.86 -10.79
C SER A 6 5.92 24.51 -9.41
N PHE A 7 6.84 24.20 -8.48
CA PHE A 7 6.75 24.73 -7.13
C PHE A 7 7.00 26.24 -7.07
N PRO A 8 6.29 26.97 -6.20
CA PRO A 8 6.48 28.41 -6.04
C PRO A 8 7.91 28.73 -5.62
N LYS A 9 8.40 29.88 -6.07
CA LYS A 9 9.73 30.38 -5.70
C LYS A 9 9.59 31.39 -4.56
N ILE A 10 10.45 31.26 -3.56
CA ILE A 10 10.52 32.16 -2.43
C ILE A 10 11.91 32.81 -2.35
N ILE A 11 11.95 34.01 -1.80
CA ILE A 11 13.21 34.68 -1.48
C ILE A 11 13.63 34.26 -0.07
N TYR A 12 14.76 33.61 0.02
CA TYR A 12 15.36 33.20 1.27
C TYR A 12 16.64 34.03 1.51
N THR A 13 16.76 34.65 2.67
CA THR A 13 17.96 35.39 3.08
C THR A 13 18.71 34.53 4.10
N ASN A 14 19.92 34.13 3.75
CA ASN A 14 20.80 33.38 4.64
C ASN A 14 21.44 34.28 5.72
N ASN A 15 22.18 33.68 6.64
CA ASN A 15 22.87 34.41 7.74
C ASN A 15 23.88 35.48 7.27
N SER A 16 24.32 35.44 6.01
CA SER A 16 25.20 36.46 5.41
C SER A 16 24.42 37.63 4.78
N GLY A 17 23.09 37.69 4.93
CA GLY A 17 22.26 38.78 4.43
C GLY A 17 22.03 38.80 2.90
N VAL A 18 22.53 37.82 2.18
CA VAL A 18 22.38 37.76 0.72
C VAL A 18 21.07 37.01 0.38
N PRO A 19 20.13 37.70 -0.33
CA PRO A 19 18.90 37.06 -0.75
C PRO A 19 19.16 36.06 -1.89
N LYS A 20 18.53 34.87 -1.82
CA LYS A 20 18.56 33.86 -2.86
C LYS A 20 17.13 33.41 -3.20
N ILE A 21 16.86 33.22 -4.49
CA ILE A 21 15.60 32.62 -4.95
C ILE A 21 15.74 31.11 -4.80
N THR A 22 14.84 30.51 -4.05
CA THR A 22 14.81 29.07 -3.79
C THR A 22 13.41 28.51 -4.08
N THR A 23 13.35 27.22 -4.40
CA THR A 23 12.07 26.51 -4.52
C THR A 23 11.46 26.29 -3.16
N ASN A 24 10.18 26.62 -3.00
CA ASN A 24 9.44 26.38 -1.75
C ASN A 24 9.04 24.90 -1.65
N ILE A 25 9.93 24.07 -1.12
CA ILE A 25 9.67 22.64 -0.92
C ILE A 25 8.67 22.33 0.20
N MET A 26 8.23 23.34 0.96
CA MET A 26 7.22 23.20 2.01
C MET A 26 5.79 23.23 1.46
N ALA A 27 5.61 23.67 0.20
CA ALA A 27 4.30 23.61 -0.45
C ALA A 27 3.88 22.14 -0.62
N ARG A 28 2.61 21.85 -0.32
CA ARG A 28 2.03 20.51 -0.43
C ARG A 28 0.75 20.56 -1.24
N ALA A 29 0.54 19.53 -2.04
CA ALA A 29 -0.71 19.29 -2.74
C ALA A 29 -1.20 17.88 -2.42
N SER A 30 -2.50 17.66 -2.55
CA SER A 30 -3.11 16.33 -2.45
C SER A 30 -4.28 16.22 -3.42
N MET A 31 -4.59 15.00 -3.82
CA MET A 31 -5.80 14.74 -4.62
C MET A 31 -7.05 14.84 -3.76
N LEU A 32 -8.15 15.31 -4.36
CA LEU A 32 -9.44 15.36 -3.70
C LEU A 32 -9.92 13.95 -3.36
N PRO A 33 -10.50 13.73 -2.16
CA PRO A 33 -11.01 12.42 -1.74
C PRO A 33 -12.04 11.82 -2.70
N SER A 34 -12.82 12.65 -3.39
CA SER A 34 -13.78 12.21 -4.41
C SER A 34 -13.12 11.55 -5.62
N ILE A 35 -11.94 12.02 -6.01
CA ILE A 35 -11.15 11.45 -7.11
C ILE A 35 -10.49 10.15 -6.64
N LEU A 36 -9.91 10.15 -5.44
CA LEU A 36 -9.24 8.98 -4.86
C LEU A 36 -10.17 7.77 -4.69
N LYS A 37 -11.45 8.01 -4.43
CA LYS A 37 -12.47 6.95 -4.25
C LYS A 37 -13.13 6.51 -5.56
N ASN A 38 -12.83 7.13 -6.69
CA ASN A 38 -13.47 6.79 -7.96
C ASN A 38 -12.73 5.65 -8.68
N PRO A 39 -13.29 4.43 -8.71
CA PRO A 39 -12.62 3.26 -9.29
C PRO A 39 -12.40 3.37 -10.80
N VAL A 40 -13.15 4.22 -11.50
CA VAL A 40 -13.01 4.41 -12.96
C VAL A 40 -11.73 5.17 -13.33
N VAL A 41 -11.18 5.91 -12.37
CA VAL A 41 -10.01 6.76 -12.58
C VAL A 41 -8.71 5.97 -12.47
N TYR A 42 -8.74 4.79 -11.84
CA TYR A 42 -7.56 4.00 -11.54
C TYR A 42 -7.62 2.60 -12.14
N TYR A 43 -6.43 2.03 -12.34
CA TYR A 43 -6.21 0.60 -12.52
C TYR A 43 -5.47 0.05 -11.31
N GLN A 44 -5.84 -1.13 -10.84
CA GLN A 44 -5.05 -1.85 -9.85
C GLN A 44 -3.84 -2.48 -10.52
N TYR A 45 -2.70 -2.39 -9.85
CA TYR A 45 -1.44 -2.96 -10.29
C TYR A 45 -0.74 -3.63 -9.10
N ASP A 46 -0.35 -4.87 -9.30
CA ASP A 46 0.40 -5.63 -8.29
C ASP A 46 1.89 -5.48 -8.57
N LEU A 47 2.58 -4.82 -7.63
CA LEU A 47 4.01 -4.52 -7.72
C LEU A 47 4.84 -5.80 -7.78
N GLN A 48 5.74 -5.84 -8.74
CA GLN A 48 6.76 -6.88 -8.84
C GLN A 48 7.90 -6.60 -7.85
N GLU A 49 8.77 -7.61 -7.64
CA GLU A 49 9.81 -7.59 -6.60
C GLU A 49 10.72 -6.36 -6.60
N ASP A 50 11.12 -5.89 -7.79
CA ASP A 50 12.05 -4.76 -7.93
C ASP A 50 11.38 -3.49 -8.47
N ASP A 51 10.04 -3.43 -8.48
CA ASP A 51 9.33 -2.24 -8.93
C ASP A 51 9.53 -1.08 -7.95
N THR A 52 10.09 0.02 -8.44
CA THR A 52 10.11 1.31 -7.76
C THR A 52 9.08 2.25 -8.36
N PRO A 53 8.66 3.33 -7.67
CA PRO A 53 7.72 4.29 -8.24
C PRO A 53 8.15 4.83 -9.61
N GLU A 54 9.46 5.03 -9.82
CA GLU A 54 10.03 5.50 -11.08
C GLU A 54 9.94 4.44 -12.18
N ILE A 55 10.19 3.16 -11.85
CA ILE A 55 10.07 2.05 -12.79
C ILE A 55 8.62 1.87 -13.21
N VAL A 56 7.70 1.87 -12.26
CA VAL A 56 6.25 1.78 -12.53
C VAL A 56 5.79 2.95 -13.40
N ALA A 57 6.21 4.19 -13.06
CA ALA A 57 5.87 5.36 -13.85
C ALA A 57 6.43 5.27 -15.28
N HIS A 58 7.65 4.77 -15.45
CA HIS A 58 8.22 4.56 -16.78
C HIS A 58 7.46 3.49 -17.57
N LYS A 59 7.18 2.33 -16.96
CA LYS A 59 6.44 1.23 -17.58
C LYS A 59 5.06 1.68 -18.06
N TYR A 60 4.35 2.44 -17.23
CA TYR A 60 2.96 2.77 -17.50
C TYR A 60 2.77 4.12 -18.20
N TYR A 61 3.48 5.18 -17.77
CA TYR A 61 3.34 6.54 -18.35
C TYR A 61 4.41 6.88 -19.40
N GLY A 62 5.41 6.01 -19.61
CA GLY A 62 6.52 6.25 -20.53
C GLY A 62 7.56 7.24 -20.03
N SER A 63 7.49 7.67 -18.78
CA SER A 63 8.40 8.64 -18.18
C SER A 63 8.57 8.40 -16.69
N SER A 64 9.80 8.19 -16.25
CA SER A 64 10.15 8.06 -14.83
C SER A 64 9.88 9.32 -14.01
N TYR A 65 9.91 10.50 -14.65
CA TYR A 65 9.60 11.78 -13.99
C TYR A 65 8.15 11.89 -13.49
N ARG A 66 7.27 10.99 -13.92
CA ARG A 66 5.87 10.90 -13.49
C ARG A 66 5.67 10.03 -12.23
N TYR A 67 6.76 9.63 -11.53
CA TYR A 67 6.70 8.82 -10.31
C TYR A 67 5.80 9.44 -9.23
N TRP A 68 5.80 10.77 -9.12
CA TRP A 68 4.98 11.48 -8.16
C TRP A 68 3.47 11.25 -8.35
N ILE A 69 3.00 10.99 -9.58
CA ILE A 69 1.60 10.65 -9.86
C ILE A 69 1.25 9.31 -9.21
N VAL A 70 2.17 8.33 -9.26
CA VAL A 70 2.00 7.03 -8.60
C VAL A 70 1.89 7.22 -7.09
N LEU A 71 2.77 8.04 -6.49
CA LEU A 71 2.75 8.33 -5.05
C LEU A 71 1.47 9.05 -4.63
N PHE A 72 1.03 10.04 -5.41
CA PHE A 72 -0.20 10.79 -5.17
C PHE A 72 -1.45 9.91 -5.24
N ALA A 73 -1.55 9.05 -6.26
CA ALA A 73 -2.67 8.14 -6.44
C ALA A 73 -2.86 7.18 -5.25
N ASN A 74 -1.78 6.87 -4.55
CA ASN A 74 -1.76 5.97 -3.40
C ASN A 74 -1.60 6.70 -2.05
N GLN A 75 -1.59 8.02 -2.04
CA GLN A 75 -1.41 8.86 -0.84
C GLN A 75 -0.13 8.53 -0.05
N LEU A 76 0.93 8.09 -0.74
CA LEU A 76 2.20 7.74 -0.13
C LEU A 76 2.96 9.02 0.21
N LEU A 77 3.21 9.23 1.51
CA LEU A 77 3.93 10.40 2.01
C LEU A 77 5.42 10.13 2.19
N ASP A 78 5.76 8.93 2.59
CA ASP A 78 7.14 8.47 2.75
C ASP A 78 7.39 7.24 1.86
N PRO A 79 7.88 7.47 0.61
CA PRO A 79 8.13 6.37 -0.32
C PRO A 79 9.11 5.31 0.20
N GLN A 80 9.97 5.67 1.15
CA GLN A 80 10.94 4.74 1.70
C GLN A 80 10.29 3.67 2.60
N TRP A 81 9.23 4.06 3.36
CA TRP A 81 8.58 3.17 4.32
C TRP A 81 7.17 2.73 3.88
N ASP A 82 6.49 3.55 3.10
CA ASP A 82 5.13 3.23 2.61
C ASP A 82 5.15 2.33 1.37
N TRP A 83 6.27 2.28 0.63
CA TRP A 83 6.45 1.37 -0.50
C TRP A 83 6.83 -0.03 -0.01
N PRO A 84 6.37 -1.11 -0.68
CA PRO A 84 6.75 -2.47 -0.29
C PRO A 84 8.25 -2.69 -0.49
N LEU A 85 8.88 -3.27 0.52
CA LEU A 85 10.28 -3.60 0.47
C LEU A 85 10.47 -4.87 -0.37
N ASN A 86 11.52 -4.90 -1.19
CA ASN A 86 11.93 -6.14 -1.84
C ASN A 86 12.53 -7.11 -0.81
N SER A 87 12.61 -8.40 -1.15
CA SER A 87 13.03 -9.47 -0.24
C SER A 87 14.36 -9.19 0.45
N LYS A 88 15.32 -8.62 -0.27
CA LYS A 88 16.65 -8.32 0.28
C LYS A 88 16.62 -7.16 1.29
N VAL A 89 15.87 -6.11 0.99
CA VAL A 89 15.71 -4.95 1.89
C VAL A 89 14.84 -5.32 3.08
N PHE A 90 13.77 -6.10 2.86
CA PHE A 90 12.91 -6.62 3.92
C PHE A 90 13.70 -7.46 4.92
N TYR A 91 14.56 -8.36 4.45
CA TYR A 91 15.42 -9.15 5.34
C TYR A 91 16.32 -8.27 6.22
N ARG A 92 16.93 -7.23 5.65
CA ARG A 92 17.75 -6.27 6.43
C ARG A 92 16.91 -5.48 7.42
N TYR A 93 15.70 -5.08 7.05
CA TYR A 93 14.76 -4.42 7.94
C TYR A 93 14.42 -5.30 9.14
N ILE A 94 14.10 -6.57 8.91
CA ILE A 94 13.82 -7.54 9.98
C ILE A 94 15.03 -7.70 10.91
N GLN A 95 16.24 -7.88 10.36
CA GLN A 95 17.46 -7.99 11.18
C GLN A 95 17.74 -6.73 12.02
N SER A 96 17.44 -5.55 11.48
CA SER A 96 17.62 -4.28 12.20
C SER A 96 16.59 -4.10 13.31
N LYS A 97 15.32 -4.49 13.05
CA LYS A 97 14.21 -4.35 13.99
C LYS A 97 14.24 -5.39 15.10
N TYR A 98 14.69 -6.60 14.77
CA TYR A 98 14.76 -7.76 15.66
C TYR A 98 16.19 -8.32 15.66
N PRO A 99 17.10 -7.81 16.52
CA PRO A 99 18.51 -8.21 16.51
C PRO A 99 18.72 -9.71 16.82
N ASN A 100 17.81 -10.35 17.57
CA ASN A 100 17.79 -11.79 17.80
C ASN A 100 16.89 -12.45 16.74
N ILE A 101 17.50 -13.20 15.82
CA ILE A 101 16.75 -13.94 14.78
C ILE A 101 15.74 -14.92 15.38
N GLU A 102 16.02 -15.52 16.52
CA GLU A 102 15.11 -16.42 17.24
C GLU A 102 13.79 -15.72 17.58
N THR A 103 13.83 -14.43 17.91
CA THR A 103 12.64 -13.62 18.22
C THR A 103 11.65 -13.55 17.06
N THR A 104 12.13 -13.65 15.81
CA THR A 104 11.24 -13.59 14.64
C THR A 104 10.37 -14.83 14.48
N SER A 105 10.76 -15.94 15.09
CA SER A 105 10.00 -17.19 15.11
C SER A 105 8.98 -17.25 16.26
N GLU A 106 9.04 -16.30 17.20
CA GLU A 106 8.06 -16.20 18.28
C GLU A 106 6.68 -15.86 17.74
N ILE A 107 5.66 -16.31 18.47
CA ILE A 107 4.26 -16.08 18.10
C ILE A 107 3.91 -14.63 18.39
N HIS A 108 3.52 -13.90 17.35
CA HIS A 108 3.01 -12.53 17.49
C HIS A 108 1.53 -12.54 17.93
N HIS A 109 0.72 -13.45 17.36
CA HIS A 109 -0.69 -13.62 17.71
C HIS A 109 -1.25 -14.91 17.11
N TYR A 110 -2.48 -15.23 17.50
CA TYR A 110 -3.24 -16.33 16.93
C TYR A 110 -4.36 -15.82 16.06
N GLU A 111 -4.68 -16.55 14.99
CA GLU A 111 -5.75 -16.25 14.07
C GLU A 111 -6.76 -17.40 13.99
N LYS A 112 -8.04 -17.03 14.03
CA LYS A 112 -9.16 -17.84 13.55
C LYS A 112 -9.46 -17.47 12.11
N ILE A 113 -9.50 -18.43 11.21
CA ILE A 113 -9.77 -18.25 9.80
C ILE A 113 -11.13 -18.87 9.49
N ILE A 114 -12.04 -18.07 8.98
CA ILE A 114 -13.35 -18.50 8.51
C ILE A 114 -13.32 -18.42 7.00
N THR A 115 -13.39 -19.57 6.33
CA THR A 115 -13.50 -19.64 4.88
C THR A 115 -14.93 -20.02 4.50
N GLN A 116 -15.56 -19.20 3.66
CA GLN A 116 -16.89 -19.44 3.12
C GLN A 116 -16.77 -19.59 1.60
N PHE A 117 -17.23 -20.72 1.07
CA PHE A 117 -17.24 -20.99 -0.35
C PHE A 117 -18.67 -21.18 -0.84
N ASP A 118 -19.16 -20.23 -1.64
CA ASP A 118 -20.47 -20.33 -2.30
C ASP A 118 -20.33 -21.23 -3.54
N VAL A 119 -21.05 -22.36 -3.51
CA VAL A 119 -20.97 -23.39 -4.56
C VAL A 119 -21.57 -22.90 -5.87
N ASN A 120 -22.59 -22.04 -5.84
CA ASN A 120 -23.29 -21.57 -7.03
C ASN A 120 -22.50 -20.48 -7.75
N THR A 121 -21.96 -19.52 -7.01
CA THR A 121 -21.17 -18.41 -7.58
C THR A 121 -19.69 -18.74 -7.72
N GLN A 122 -19.23 -19.85 -7.12
CA GLN A 122 -17.82 -20.27 -7.04
C GLN A 122 -16.92 -19.18 -6.42
N THR A 123 -17.49 -18.38 -5.52
CA THR A 123 -16.77 -17.33 -4.83
C THR A 123 -16.32 -17.80 -3.45
N GLU A 124 -15.07 -17.49 -3.11
CA GLU A 124 -14.49 -17.76 -1.81
C GLU A 124 -14.31 -16.44 -1.03
N THR A 125 -14.75 -16.45 0.22
CA THR A 125 -14.54 -15.33 1.14
C THR A 125 -13.76 -15.83 2.34
N ILE A 126 -12.62 -15.20 2.64
CA ILE A 126 -11.76 -15.55 3.76
C ILE A 126 -11.78 -14.40 4.76
N GLN A 127 -12.20 -14.69 5.99
CA GLN A 127 -12.17 -13.75 7.11
C GLN A 127 -11.16 -14.23 8.15
N LYS A 128 -10.19 -13.38 8.49
CA LYS A 128 -9.18 -13.63 9.53
C LYS A 128 -9.51 -12.78 10.74
N ILE A 129 -9.61 -13.41 11.90
CA ILE A 129 -9.94 -12.77 13.17
C ILE A 129 -8.81 -13.07 14.15
N LYS A 130 -8.21 -12.03 14.71
CA LYS A 130 -7.23 -12.18 15.78
C LYS A 130 -7.92 -12.67 17.05
N ILE A 131 -7.37 -13.73 17.66
CA ILE A 131 -7.84 -14.34 18.89
C ILE A 131 -6.70 -14.42 19.91
N ASP A 132 -7.03 -14.59 21.16
CA ASP A 132 -6.04 -14.84 22.19
C ASP A 132 -5.64 -16.33 22.28
N GLU A 133 -4.66 -16.64 23.11
CA GLU A 133 -4.15 -18.01 23.27
C GLU A 133 -5.18 -18.94 23.88
N ALA A 134 -5.99 -18.46 24.83
CA ALA A 134 -7.00 -19.27 25.49
C ALA A 134 -8.09 -19.69 24.48
N ASP A 135 -8.57 -18.74 23.67
CA ASP A 135 -9.53 -19.01 22.59
C ASP A 135 -8.91 -19.93 21.53
N TYR A 136 -7.62 -19.75 21.20
CA TYR A 136 -6.92 -20.62 20.26
C TYR A 136 -6.87 -22.07 20.72
N ILE A 137 -6.60 -22.32 22.02
CA ILE A 137 -6.56 -23.67 22.58
C ILE A 137 -7.96 -24.32 22.53
N LEU A 138 -9.00 -23.56 22.90
CA LEU A 138 -10.38 -24.05 23.00
C LEU A 138 -11.06 -24.19 21.63
N LEU A 139 -10.63 -23.44 20.63
CA LEU A 139 -11.27 -23.44 19.31
C LEU A 139 -11.08 -24.81 18.64
N LEU A 140 -12.20 -25.46 18.31
CA LEU A 140 -12.24 -26.66 17.49
C LEU A 140 -12.31 -26.28 16.01
N GLU A 141 -11.45 -26.88 15.19
CA GLU A 141 -11.54 -26.76 13.75
C GLU A 141 -12.73 -27.54 13.23
N THR A 142 -13.55 -26.90 12.43
CA THR A 142 -14.80 -27.48 11.92
C THR A 142 -14.97 -27.14 10.46
N SER A 143 -15.68 -28.03 9.73
CA SER A 143 -16.12 -27.79 8.37
C SER A 143 -17.52 -28.34 8.17
N GLY A 144 -18.32 -27.66 7.37
CA GLY A 144 -19.70 -28.06 7.10
C GLY A 144 -20.26 -27.32 5.91
N THR A 145 -21.45 -27.75 5.49
CA THR A 145 -22.21 -27.06 4.44
C THR A 145 -23.50 -26.54 5.05
N ILE A 146 -23.83 -25.29 4.79
CA ILE A 146 -25.07 -24.64 5.21
C ILE A 146 -25.89 -24.36 3.95
N GLU A 147 -27.16 -24.78 3.95
CA GLU A 147 -28.09 -24.41 2.91
C GLU A 147 -28.61 -23.00 3.15
N THR A 148 -28.39 -22.11 2.17
CA THR A 148 -28.92 -20.74 2.19
C THR A 148 -29.98 -20.57 1.09
N PRO A 149 -30.82 -19.51 1.16
CA PRO A 149 -31.80 -19.25 0.11
C PRO A 149 -31.19 -19.09 -1.31
N THR A 150 -29.90 -18.76 -1.39
CA THR A 150 -29.14 -18.62 -2.66
C THR A 150 -28.39 -19.89 -3.06
N GLY A 151 -28.36 -20.93 -2.21
CA GLY A 151 -27.73 -22.22 -2.44
C GLY A 151 -26.80 -22.67 -1.31
N PRO A 152 -26.09 -23.80 -1.51
CA PRO A 152 -25.20 -24.36 -0.50
C PRO A 152 -23.91 -23.52 -0.36
N VAL A 153 -23.56 -23.20 0.86
CA VAL A 153 -22.31 -22.52 1.24
C VAL A 153 -21.48 -23.46 2.12
N LYS A 154 -20.28 -23.80 1.68
CA LYS A 154 -19.31 -24.55 2.50
C LYS A 154 -18.62 -23.58 3.43
N ILE A 155 -18.62 -23.89 4.73
CA ILE A 155 -17.93 -23.09 5.74
C ILE A 155 -16.86 -23.97 6.39
N SER A 156 -15.64 -23.45 6.48
CA SER A 156 -14.60 -24.06 7.30
C SER A 156 -14.03 -23.06 8.28
N ILE A 157 -13.78 -23.51 9.49
CA ILE A 157 -13.14 -22.76 10.57
C ILE A 157 -11.84 -23.46 10.89
N THR A 158 -10.75 -22.76 10.67
CA THR A 158 -9.39 -23.22 10.99
C THR A 158 -8.69 -22.20 11.91
N LYS A 159 -7.59 -22.61 12.49
CA LYS A 159 -6.79 -21.75 13.37
C LYS A 159 -5.32 -21.88 13.04
N ARG A 160 -4.55 -20.81 13.28
CA ARG A 160 -3.10 -20.86 13.13
C ARG A 160 -2.40 -19.89 14.07
N PRO A 161 -1.18 -20.22 14.53
CA PRO A 161 -0.28 -19.23 15.09
C PRO A 161 0.32 -18.39 13.94
N VAL A 162 0.56 -17.13 14.21
CA VAL A 162 1.25 -16.21 13.29
C VAL A 162 2.55 -15.77 13.94
N SER A 163 3.67 -16.05 13.31
CA SER A 163 4.98 -15.62 13.81
C SER A 163 5.17 -14.11 13.61
N ILE A 164 6.12 -13.52 14.34
CA ILE A 164 6.51 -12.12 14.15
C ILE A 164 6.96 -11.89 12.69
N TYR A 165 7.73 -12.82 12.12
CA TYR A 165 8.17 -12.74 10.73
C TYR A 165 6.98 -12.72 9.75
N ASP A 166 6.03 -13.64 9.89
CA ASP A 166 4.87 -13.74 9.02
C ASP A 166 3.97 -12.50 9.13
N TYR A 167 3.87 -11.94 10.34
CA TYR A 167 3.14 -10.69 10.56
C TYR A 167 3.78 -9.51 9.82
N GLU A 168 5.08 -9.29 9.99
CA GLU A 168 5.81 -8.22 9.29
C GLU A 168 5.78 -8.42 7.77
N LEU A 169 5.92 -9.66 7.31
CA LEU A 169 5.79 -10.00 5.89
C LEU A 169 4.40 -9.66 5.36
N SER A 170 3.35 -9.99 6.10
CA SER A 170 1.98 -9.67 5.70
C SER A 170 1.73 -8.16 5.58
N LEU A 171 2.33 -7.36 6.46
CA LEU A 171 2.28 -5.89 6.39
C LEU A 171 3.01 -5.35 5.14
N ASN A 172 4.13 -5.96 4.77
CA ASN A 172 4.86 -5.60 3.57
C ASN A 172 4.08 -5.97 2.30
N GLU A 173 3.56 -7.20 2.25
CA GLU A 173 2.77 -7.70 1.10
C GLU A 173 1.45 -6.93 0.91
N ALA A 174 0.82 -6.46 1.98
CA ALA A 174 -0.39 -5.63 1.90
C ALA A 174 -0.19 -4.31 1.14
N LYS A 175 1.05 -3.86 0.97
CA LYS A 175 1.41 -2.65 0.21
C LYS A 175 1.61 -2.91 -1.29
N ARG A 176 1.61 -4.18 -1.75
CA ARG A 176 1.93 -4.51 -3.15
C ARG A 176 0.86 -4.12 -4.15
N THR A 177 -0.41 -4.15 -3.75
CA THR A 177 -1.49 -3.74 -4.66
C THR A 177 -1.66 -2.23 -4.60
N ILE A 178 -1.32 -1.55 -5.69
CA ILE A 178 -1.42 -0.09 -5.81
C ILE A 178 -2.42 0.33 -6.88
N ASN A 179 -2.87 1.58 -6.78
CA ASN A 179 -3.68 2.23 -7.79
C ASN A 179 -2.80 3.03 -8.75
N ILE A 180 -2.96 2.83 -10.05
CA ILE A 180 -2.30 3.61 -11.09
C ILE A 180 -3.34 4.48 -11.78
N LEU A 181 -3.12 5.79 -11.82
CA LEU A 181 -4.00 6.74 -12.51
C LEU A 181 -4.06 6.41 -14.00
N ASN A 182 -5.26 6.37 -14.58
CA ASN A 182 -5.44 6.14 -16.00
C ASN A 182 -4.74 7.24 -16.83
N LYS A 183 -3.99 6.84 -17.86
CA LYS A 183 -3.19 7.73 -18.73
C LYS A 183 -3.96 8.94 -19.27
N ARG A 184 -5.25 8.77 -19.56
CA ARG A 184 -6.10 9.85 -20.10
C ARG A 184 -6.26 11.04 -19.16
N TYR A 185 -6.04 10.87 -17.85
CA TYR A 185 -6.16 11.93 -16.86
C TYR A 185 -4.82 12.55 -16.47
N VAL A 186 -3.70 12.01 -16.96
CA VAL A 186 -2.36 12.44 -16.54
C VAL A 186 -2.09 13.88 -16.94
N ASP A 187 -2.37 14.24 -18.19
CA ASP A 187 -2.10 15.60 -18.69
C ASP A 187 -3.00 16.64 -18.01
N GLN A 188 -4.25 16.27 -17.70
CA GLN A 188 -5.14 17.11 -16.90
C GLN A 188 -4.58 17.31 -15.49
N LEU A 189 -4.15 16.23 -14.83
CA LEU A 189 -3.56 16.32 -13.50
C LEU A 189 -2.29 17.19 -13.49
N GLU A 190 -1.40 17.02 -14.47
CA GLU A 190 -0.20 17.84 -14.60
C GLU A 190 -0.54 19.33 -14.75
N THR A 191 -1.57 19.65 -15.55
CA THR A 191 -2.03 21.03 -15.75
C THR A 191 -2.63 21.62 -14.47
N GLU A 192 -3.51 20.89 -13.79
CA GLU A 192 -4.11 21.33 -12.53
C GLU A 192 -3.06 21.52 -11.43
N PHE A 193 -2.08 20.61 -11.35
CA PHE A 193 -0.97 20.73 -10.43
C PHE A 193 -0.12 21.99 -10.69
N GLN A 194 0.18 22.30 -11.96
CA GLN A 194 0.89 23.53 -12.33
C GLN A 194 0.12 24.76 -11.92
N ASN A 195 -1.18 24.80 -12.21
CA ASN A 195 -2.04 25.92 -11.84
C ASN A 195 -2.13 26.13 -10.33
N LEU A 196 -2.22 25.03 -9.57
CA LEU A 196 -2.25 25.07 -8.11
C LEU A 196 -0.96 25.62 -7.50
N MET A 197 0.19 25.29 -8.10
CA MET A 197 1.51 25.69 -7.59
C MET A 197 1.96 27.06 -8.11
N ALA A 198 1.29 27.62 -9.12
CA ALA A 198 1.61 28.93 -9.70
C ALA A 198 1.10 30.13 -8.86
N VAL A 199 0.42 29.89 -7.74
CA VAL A 199 -0.19 30.91 -6.86
C VAL A 199 0.84 31.50 -5.85
#